data_096193b56a978771986f09206562933c
#
_entry.id   096193b56a978771986f09206562933c
#
_cell.length_a   1.000
_cell.length_b   1.000
_cell.length_c   1.000
_cell.angle_alpha   90.00
_cell.angle_beta   90.00
_cell.angle_gamma   90.00
#
_symmetry.space_group_name_H-M   'P 1'
#
loop_
_entity.id
_entity.type
_entity.pdbx_description
1 polymer ?
#
loop_
_entity_poly.entity_id
_entity_poly.type
_entity_poly.pdbx_seq_one_letter_code
_entity_poly.pdbx_strand_id
1 'polypeptide(L)'
;MFTITEVATPKGVVQYREERFTGFRCRISPDRSKRHVLQSLAFPPDTGDCPFCRDRIFSVTPVFPDGRRIMHGESITFPNMFPFGQGHVVTVITGEHRVETFTGQQIADALSGQVEALRRYDGYPSINMNFLPSAGASMVHPHMQGLSDIRPSRVMELYLLAGRQYQQDYERNYWEALRKEEKTSGRYLFGDEILWSAHAVPCGEREVRGFLPVSSISGMDSYVDLLAQGILEVLAFYRSMGTYAFNMSIFFDKAGEDNGFHAFCSLISRINPNPSSMSDSAFMERMHGEPIVMTIPEEMGELYRTGKK
;
A
#
# COMPACT_ATOMS: atom_id res chain seq x y z
N MET A 1 18.55 2.65 11.47
CA MET A 1 17.50 3.64 11.13
C MET A 1 16.33 3.64 12.12
N PHE A 2 16.07 2.54 12.79
CA PHE A 2 14.95 2.35 13.70
C PHE A 2 15.40 2.18 15.13
N THR A 3 14.57 2.59 16.08
CA THR A 3 14.75 2.33 17.52
C THR A 3 13.64 1.41 18.00
N ILE A 4 13.99 0.49 18.90
CA ILE A 4 13.07 -0.46 19.52
C ILE A 4 13.28 -0.40 21.02
N THR A 5 12.20 -0.13 21.77
CA THR A 5 12.19 -0.13 23.22
C THR A 5 11.15 -1.13 23.70
N GLU A 6 11.56 -2.07 24.54
CA GLU A 6 10.66 -3.07 25.09
C GLU A 6 10.20 -2.68 26.50
N VAL A 7 8.90 -2.84 26.73
CA VAL A 7 8.27 -2.56 28.02
C VAL A 7 7.52 -3.81 28.47
N ALA A 8 7.89 -4.32 29.62
CA ALA A 8 7.20 -5.44 30.26
C ALA A 8 5.81 -5.00 30.74
N THR A 9 4.82 -5.85 30.49
CA THR A 9 3.45 -5.69 30.99
C THR A 9 3.03 -6.96 31.74
N PRO A 10 1.94 -6.94 32.50
CA PRO A 10 1.46 -8.14 33.21
C PRO A 10 1.12 -9.33 32.30
N LYS A 11 1.00 -9.13 30.98
CA LYS A 11 0.61 -10.15 29.99
C LYS A 11 1.61 -10.33 28.86
N GLY A 12 2.86 -9.85 29.01
CA GLY A 12 3.88 -9.98 27.98
C GLY A 12 4.63 -8.67 27.73
N VAL A 13 5.28 -8.60 26.58
CA VAL A 13 6.12 -7.45 26.20
C VAL A 13 5.41 -6.63 25.12
N VAL A 14 5.47 -5.32 25.26
CA VAL A 14 5.08 -4.36 24.21
C VAL A 14 6.33 -3.69 23.68
N GLN A 15 6.52 -3.70 22.37
CA GLN A 15 7.59 -2.96 21.71
C GLN A 15 7.09 -1.60 21.26
N TYR A 16 7.83 -0.55 21.60
CA TYR A 16 7.67 0.79 21.04
C TYR A 16 8.73 0.94 19.95
N ARG A 17 8.31 1.21 18.73
CA ARG A 17 9.21 1.38 17.59
C ARG A 17 9.08 2.78 17.03
N GLU A 18 10.21 3.34 16.64
CA GLU A 18 10.29 4.67 16.03
C GLU A 18 11.26 4.65 14.85
N GLU A 19 10.86 5.26 13.74
CA GLU A 19 11.70 5.58 12.61
C GLU A 19 12.33 6.96 12.83
N ARG A 20 13.64 6.99 13.06
CA ARG A 20 14.36 8.16 13.60
C ARG A 20 14.23 9.44 12.78
N PHE A 21 14.17 9.34 11.46
CA PHE A 21 14.19 10.50 10.56
C PHE A 21 12.80 11.01 10.20
N THR A 22 11.81 10.13 10.11
CA THR A 22 10.42 10.52 9.85
C THR A 22 9.65 10.82 11.12
N GLY A 23 10.10 10.27 12.26
CA GLY A 23 9.38 10.34 13.53
C GLY A 23 8.13 9.44 13.58
N PHE A 24 7.92 8.56 12.60
CA PHE A 24 6.84 7.58 12.66
C PHE A 24 7.04 6.63 13.84
N ARG A 25 5.94 6.33 14.52
CA ARG A 25 5.90 5.45 15.69
C ARG A 25 4.82 4.42 15.58
N CYS A 26 5.07 3.27 16.18
CA CYS A 26 4.05 2.26 16.40
C CYS A 26 4.30 1.50 17.70
N ARG A 27 3.29 0.72 18.11
CA ARG A 27 3.38 -0.22 19.23
C ARG A 27 3.11 -1.61 18.72
N ILE A 28 3.98 -2.56 19.07
CA ILE A 28 3.77 -3.97 18.74
C ILE A 28 3.39 -4.71 20.02
N SER A 29 2.21 -5.31 20.01
CA SER A 29 1.63 -6.03 21.16
C SER A 29 1.15 -7.42 20.73
N PRO A 30 2.02 -8.44 20.68
CA PRO A 30 1.69 -9.76 20.14
C PRO A 30 0.53 -10.46 20.89
N ASP A 31 0.41 -10.26 22.18
CA ASP A 31 -0.67 -10.86 22.98
C ASP A 31 -2.08 -10.44 22.56
N ARG A 32 -2.21 -9.34 21.85
CA ARG A 32 -3.51 -8.90 21.29
C ARG A 32 -4.02 -9.79 20.18
N SER A 33 -3.15 -10.55 19.51
CA SER A 33 -3.54 -11.51 18.46
C SER A 33 -4.58 -12.52 18.94
N LYS A 34 -4.59 -12.85 20.23
CA LYS A 34 -5.57 -13.75 20.86
C LYS A 34 -7.01 -13.21 20.85
N ARG A 35 -7.20 -11.92 20.53
CA ARG A 35 -8.50 -11.24 20.54
C ARG A 35 -9.06 -10.99 19.14
N HIS A 36 -8.29 -11.24 18.09
CA HIS A 36 -8.68 -10.91 16.74
C HIS A 36 -9.15 -12.13 15.97
N VAL A 37 -10.20 -11.91 15.18
CA VAL A 37 -10.74 -12.93 14.28
C VAL A 37 -10.07 -12.80 12.94
N LEU A 38 -9.50 -13.90 12.45
CA LEU A 38 -9.07 -14.00 11.07
C LEU A 38 -10.31 -13.92 10.17
N GLN A 39 -10.24 -13.08 9.14
CA GLN A 39 -11.34 -12.91 8.22
C GLN A 39 -11.43 -14.10 7.26
N SER A 40 -12.62 -14.62 7.08
CA SER A 40 -12.95 -15.34 5.86
C SER A 40 -13.13 -14.35 4.71
N LEU A 41 -12.80 -14.78 3.48
CA LEU A 41 -13.15 -14.00 2.29
C LEU A 41 -14.68 -13.95 2.19
N ALA A 42 -15.25 -12.81 2.55
CA ALA A 42 -16.69 -12.59 2.50
C ALA A 42 -16.98 -11.34 1.67
N PHE A 43 -17.72 -11.52 0.59
CA PHE A 43 -18.24 -10.41 -0.20
C PHE A 43 -19.64 -10.02 0.29
N PRO A 44 -19.94 -8.71 0.39
CA PRO A 44 -21.31 -8.26 0.61
C PRO A 44 -22.25 -8.77 -0.48
N PRO A 45 -23.57 -8.83 -0.22
CA PRO A 45 -24.54 -9.15 -1.26
C PRO A 45 -24.38 -8.22 -2.47
N ASP A 46 -24.49 -8.80 -3.67
CA ASP A 46 -24.54 -8.00 -4.89
C ASP A 46 -25.92 -7.37 -5.06
N THR A 47 -25.99 -6.06 -5.16
CA THR A 47 -27.22 -5.29 -5.36
C THR A 47 -27.60 -5.13 -6.83
N GLY A 48 -26.72 -5.53 -7.76
CA GLY A 48 -26.93 -5.36 -9.21
C GLY A 48 -26.75 -3.93 -9.74
N ASP A 49 -26.42 -2.97 -8.86
CA ASP A 49 -26.34 -1.54 -9.20
C ASP A 49 -24.91 -1.00 -9.35
N CYS A 50 -23.92 -1.88 -9.46
CA CYS A 50 -22.53 -1.46 -9.50
C CYS A 50 -22.19 -0.66 -10.76
N PRO A 51 -21.68 0.60 -10.63
CA PRO A 51 -21.34 1.44 -11.77
C PRO A 51 -20.10 0.94 -12.53
N PHE A 52 -19.33 0.02 -11.96
CA PHE A 52 -18.09 -0.51 -12.54
C PHE A 52 -18.27 -1.80 -13.31
N CYS A 53 -19.48 -2.42 -13.27
CA CYS A 53 -19.78 -3.58 -14.08
C CYS A 53 -19.82 -3.25 -15.58
N ARG A 54 -19.47 -4.23 -16.43
CA ARG A 54 -19.28 -4.07 -17.90
C ARG A 54 -20.45 -3.41 -18.61
N ASP A 55 -21.65 -3.74 -18.21
CA ASP A 55 -22.90 -3.23 -18.79
C ASP A 55 -23.18 -1.76 -18.47
N ARG A 56 -22.54 -1.20 -17.44
CA ARG A 56 -22.79 0.15 -16.95
C ARG A 56 -21.61 1.09 -17.05
N ILE A 57 -20.38 0.61 -16.94
CA ILE A 57 -19.18 1.43 -16.78
C ILE A 57 -19.06 2.51 -17.85
N PHE A 58 -19.37 2.20 -19.11
CA PHE A 58 -19.28 3.16 -20.22
C PHE A 58 -20.39 4.20 -20.25
N SER A 59 -21.53 3.93 -19.62
CA SER A 59 -22.68 4.85 -19.57
C SER A 59 -22.66 5.79 -18.36
N VAL A 60 -22.06 5.37 -17.23
CA VAL A 60 -22.15 6.12 -15.97
C VAL A 60 -20.84 6.74 -15.50
N THR A 61 -19.68 6.29 -16.02
CA THR A 61 -18.38 6.86 -15.59
C THR A 61 -17.94 7.98 -16.53
N PRO A 62 -17.20 8.99 -15.99
CA PRO A 62 -16.70 10.11 -16.79
C PRO A 62 -15.67 9.70 -17.84
N VAL A 63 -15.32 10.64 -18.69
CA VAL A 63 -14.20 10.56 -19.64
C VAL A 63 -13.20 11.67 -19.34
N PHE A 64 -11.95 11.50 -19.76
CA PHE A 64 -10.96 12.58 -19.75
C PHE A 64 -11.35 13.72 -20.71
N PRO A 65 -10.70 14.88 -20.63
CA PRO A 65 -11.01 16.02 -21.51
C PRO A 65 -10.90 15.74 -23.01
N ASP A 66 -10.14 14.70 -23.38
CA ASP A 66 -10.03 14.21 -24.78
C ASP A 66 -11.22 13.34 -25.23
N GLY A 67 -12.24 13.18 -24.37
CA GLY A 67 -13.43 12.37 -24.63
C GLY A 67 -13.23 10.85 -24.47
N ARG A 68 -12.09 10.41 -23.96
CA ARG A 68 -11.72 8.98 -23.88
C ARG A 68 -11.53 8.53 -22.44
N ARG A 69 -11.57 7.22 -22.22
CA ARG A 69 -11.03 6.51 -21.06
C ARG A 69 -9.73 5.84 -21.48
N ILE A 70 -8.81 5.64 -20.54
CA ILE A 70 -7.59 4.87 -20.79
C ILE A 70 -7.92 3.40 -20.58
N MET A 71 -7.47 2.57 -21.50
CA MET A 71 -7.71 1.13 -21.47
C MET A 71 -6.39 0.36 -21.64
N HIS A 72 -6.09 -0.53 -20.69
CA HIS A 72 -5.01 -1.51 -20.77
C HIS A 72 -5.58 -2.88 -20.47
N GLY A 73 -5.49 -3.82 -21.44
CA GLY A 73 -6.13 -5.11 -21.32
C GLY A 73 -7.63 -4.98 -21.00
N GLU A 74 -8.05 -5.52 -19.87
CA GLU A 74 -9.44 -5.39 -19.39
C GLU A 74 -9.65 -4.22 -18.42
N SER A 75 -8.58 -3.55 -17.99
CA SER A 75 -8.67 -2.43 -17.06
C SER A 75 -9.16 -1.15 -17.74
N ILE A 76 -9.94 -0.34 -17.02
CA ILE A 76 -10.52 0.90 -17.53
C ILE A 76 -10.26 2.02 -16.51
N THR A 77 -9.54 3.06 -16.96
CA THR A 77 -9.20 4.23 -16.14
C THR A 77 -9.93 5.47 -16.59
N PHE A 78 -10.50 6.23 -15.65
CA PHE A 78 -11.29 7.43 -15.88
C PHE A 78 -11.16 8.41 -14.70
N PRO A 79 -11.50 9.70 -14.88
CA PRO A 79 -11.54 10.66 -13.77
C PRO A 79 -12.56 10.26 -12.71
N ASN A 80 -12.23 10.47 -11.43
CA ASN A 80 -13.21 10.21 -10.36
C ASN A 80 -14.38 11.21 -10.45
N MET A 81 -15.62 10.73 -10.30
CA MET A 81 -16.83 11.56 -10.29
C MET A 81 -16.89 12.52 -9.09
N PHE A 82 -16.31 12.12 -7.96
CA PHE A 82 -16.30 12.87 -6.71
C PHE A 82 -14.87 13.12 -6.25
N PRO A 83 -14.09 13.96 -6.97
CA PRO A 83 -12.68 14.15 -6.67
C PRO A 83 -12.50 14.88 -5.33
N PHE A 84 -11.45 14.49 -4.60
CA PHE A 84 -10.97 15.19 -3.39
C PHE A 84 -9.49 15.58 -3.51
N GLY A 85 -8.95 15.57 -4.71
CA GLY A 85 -7.61 16.03 -5.08
C GLY A 85 -7.62 16.65 -6.47
N GLN A 86 -6.54 17.36 -6.84
CA GLN A 86 -6.43 18.03 -8.15
C GLN A 86 -6.45 17.01 -9.30
N GLY A 87 -5.67 15.95 -9.20
CA GLY A 87 -5.71 14.79 -10.08
C GLY A 87 -6.27 13.60 -9.32
N HIS A 88 -7.52 13.22 -9.59
CA HIS A 88 -8.13 12.05 -8.96
C HIS A 88 -8.75 11.16 -10.03
N VAL A 89 -8.21 9.97 -10.18
CA VAL A 89 -8.61 8.98 -11.19
C VAL A 89 -8.96 7.64 -10.55
N VAL A 90 -9.81 6.89 -11.21
CA VAL A 90 -10.20 5.52 -10.83
C VAL A 90 -9.80 4.58 -11.94
N THR A 91 -9.21 3.43 -11.61
CA THR A 91 -9.01 2.30 -12.53
C THR A 91 -9.78 1.11 -12.03
N VAL A 92 -10.79 0.69 -12.78
CA VAL A 92 -11.43 -0.61 -12.59
C VAL A 92 -10.50 -1.67 -13.16
N ILE A 93 -10.13 -2.66 -12.33
CA ILE A 93 -9.06 -3.62 -12.65
C ILE A 93 -9.53 -4.65 -13.67
N THR A 94 -10.75 -5.12 -13.51
CA THR A 94 -11.36 -6.20 -14.33
C THR A 94 -12.86 -5.97 -14.47
N GLY A 95 -13.48 -6.58 -15.46
CA GLY A 95 -14.94 -6.55 -15.62
C GLY A 95 -15.70 -7.45 -14.63
N GLU A 96 -14.99 -8.24 -13.83
CA GLU A 96 -15.57 -9.13 -12.82
C GLU A 96 -15.92 -8.37 -11.55
N HIS A 97 -17.18 -8.43 -11.11
CA HIS A 97 -17.65 -7.71 -9.93
C HIS A 97 -17.01 -8.22 -8.63
N ARG A 98 -16.70 -9.50 -8.54
CA ARG A 98 -16.08 -10.14 -7.38
C ARG A 98 -14.87 -10.93 -7.82
N VAL A 99 -13.74 -10.64 -7.20
CA VAL A 99 -12.47 -11.28 -7.51
C VAL A 99 -11.87 -11.79 -6.20
N GLU A 100 -11.57 -13.07 -6.16
CA GLU A 100 -10.86 -13.67 -5.03
C GLU A 100 -9.34 -13.51 -5.19
N THR A 101 -8.85 -13.67 -6.42
CA THR A 101 -7.41 -13.58 -6.74
C THR A 101 -7.22 -12.80 -8.03
N PHE A 102 -6.22 -11.93 -8.05
CA PHE A 102 -5.81 -11.22 -9.26
C PHE A 102 -4.76 -12.02 -10.03
N THR A 103 -4.72 -11.83 -11.34
CA THR A 103 -3.60 -12.26 -12.19
C THR A 103 -2.53 -11.17 -12.25
N GLY A 104 -1.29 -11.54 -12.63
CA GLY A 104 -0.21 -10.57 -12.86
C GLY A 104 -0.58 -9.52 -13.91
N GLN A 105 -1.22 -9.97 -14.99
CA GLN A 105 -1.66 -9.10 -16.08
C GLN A 105 -2.71 -8.09 -15.62
N GLN A 106 -3.70 -8.52 -14.85
CA GLN A 106 -4.74 -7.60 -14.31
C GLN A 106 -4.14 -6.47 -13.47
N ILE A 107 -3.19 -6.78 -12.59
CA ILE A 107 -2.53 -5.77 -11.77
C ILE A 107 -1.61 -4.89 -12.62
N ALA A 108 -0.86 -5.47 -13.57
CA ALA A 108 0.02 -4.72 -14.47
C ALA A 108 -0.78 -3.75 -15.37
N ASP A 109 -1.87 -4.21 -15.97
CA ASP A 109 -2.76 -3.38 -16.80
C ASP A 109 -3.35 -2.23 -15.99
N ALA A 110 -3.81 -2.50 -14.76
CA ALA A 110 -4.37 -1.48 -13.90
C ALA A 110 -3.30 -0.45 -13.45
N LEU A 111 -2.09 -0.90 -13.13
CA LEU A 111 -0.96 -0.01 -12.82
C LEU A 111 -0.59 0.84 -14.04
N SER A 112 -0.54 0.26 -15.25
CA SER A 112 -0.27 0.99 -16.50
C SER A 112 -1.30 2.09 -16.74
N GLY A 113 -2.59 1.79 -16.53
CA GLY A 113 -3.66 2.77 -16.63
C GLY A 113 -3.53 3.92 -15.63
N GLN A 114 -3.13 3.61 -14.39
CA GLN A 114 -2.85 4.62 -13.36
C GLN A 114 -1.65 5.50 -13.72
N VAL A 115 -0.55 4.87 -14.16
CA VAL A 115 0.68 5.58 -14.57
C VAL A 115 0.40 6.53 -15.73
N GLU A 116 -0.29 6.07 -16.78
CA GLU A 116 -0.66 6.91 -17.93
C GLU A 116 -1.57 8.08 -17.52
N ALA A 117 -2.56 7.81 -16.67
CA ALA A 117 -3.48 8.84 -16.21
C ALA A 117 -2.79 9.89 -15.33
N LEU A 118 -1.98 9.46 -14.36
CA LEU A 118 -1.34 10.36 -13.40
C LEU A 118 -0.23 11.22 -14.00
N ARG A 119 0.40 10.78 -15.09
CA ARG A 119 1.37 11.61 -15.86
C ARG A 119 0.75 12.87 -16.47
N ARG A 120 -0.58 12.96 -16.54
CA ARG A 120 -1.29 14.15 -17.02
C ARG A 120 -1.33 15.30 -16.01
N TYR A 121 -0.91 15.03 -14.76
CA TYR A 121 -0.99 15.99 -13.65
C TYR A 121 0.41 16.34 -13.15
N ASP A 122 0.63 17.63 -12.90
CA ASP A 122 1.87 18.12 -12.28
C ASP A 122 1.71 18.15 -10.75
N GLY A 123 2.31 17.19 -10.06
CA GLY A 123 2.20 17.07 -8.61
C GLY A 123 2.90 15.85 -8.04
N TYR A 124 2.53 15.50 -6.82
CA TYR A 124 3.01 14.34 -6.08
C TYR A 124 2.02 13.18 -6.25
N PRO A 125 2.27 12.23 -7.15
CA PRO A 125 1.30 11.18 -7.42
C PRO A 125 1.36 10.05 -6.38
N SER A 126 0.19 9.43 -6.18
CA SER A 126 0.08 8.15 -5.49
C SER A 126 -0.94 7.25 -6.15
N ILE A 127 -0.70 5.93 -6.13
CA ILE A 127 -1.63 4.90 -6.58
C ILE A 127 -2.10 4.14 -5.35
N ASN A 128 -3.41 4.04 -5.14
CA ASN A 128 -3.98 3.53 -3.92
C ASN A 128 -5.04 2.45 -4.20
N MET A 129 -5.18 1.48 -3.31
CA MET A 129 -6.21 0.46 -3.38
C MET A 129 -6.73 0.11 -1.99
N ASN A 130 -8.05 0.06 -1.86
CA ASN A 130 -8.74 -0.55 -0.73
C ASN A 130 -9.42 -1.81 -1.25
N PHE A 131 -9.06 -2.97 -0.71
CA PHE A 131 -9.67 -4.22 -1.09
C PHE A 131 -10.52 -4.80 0.03
N LEU A 132 -11.80 -5.01 -0.22
CA LEU A 132 -12.88 -5.43 0.68
C LEU A 132 -13.34 -4.33 1.68
N PRO A 133 -14.56 -4.44 2.21
CA PRO A 133 -15.15 -3.42 3.09
C PRO A 133 -14.36 -3.15 4.37
N SER A 134 -13.70 -4.16 4.95
CA SER A 134 -12.87 -3.99 6.14
C SER A 134 -11.61 -3.14 5.89
N ALA A 135 -11.18 -3.04 4.64
CA ALA A 135 -10.14 -2.09 4.22
C ALA A 135 -10.68 -0.69 3.88
N GLY A 136 -11.98 -0.45 4.08
CA GLY A 136 -12.63 0.81 3.74
C GLY A 136 -13.02 0.94 2.27
N ALA A 137 -13.08 -0.16 1.52
CA ALA A 137 -13.58 -0.12 0.15
C ALA A 137 -15.08 0.22 0.14
N SER A 138 -15.44 1.33 -0.49
CA SER A 138 -16.85 1.74 -0.67
C SER A 138 -17.55 0.93 -1.75
N MET A 139 -16.79 0.38 -2.69
CA MET A 139 -17.25 -0.47 -3.78
C MET A 139 -16.54 -1.83 -3.70
N VAL A 140 -17.32 -2.91 -3.84
CA VAL A 140 -16.79 -4.29 -3.84
C VAL A 140 -16.01 -4.58 -5.12
N HIS A 141 -16.46 -4.02 -6.25
CA HIS A 141 -15.80 -4.17 -7.53
C HIS A 141 -14.35 -3.70 -7.46
N PRO A 142 -13.35 -4.54 -7.77
CA PRO A 142 -11.95 -4.21 -7.55
C PRO A 142 -11.51 -3.00 -8.36
N HIS A 143 -10.97 -2.00 -7.69
CA HIS A 143 -10.50 -0.77 -8.34
C HIS A 143 -9.32 -0.16 -7.60
N MET A 144 -8.50 0.57 -8.34
CA MET A 144 -7.45 1.44 -7.81
C MET A 144 -7.87 2.90 -7.92
N GLN A 145 -7.31 3.76 -7.09
CA GLN A 145 -7.51 5.20 -7.13
C GLN A 145 -6.15 5.90 -7.22
N GLY A 146 -5.99 6.75 -8.21
CA GLY A 146 -4.81 7.60 -8.37
C GLY A 146 -5.09 9.01 -7.88
N LEU A 147 -4.15 9.55 -7.12
CA LEU A 147 -4.16 10.94 -6.66
C LEU A 147 -2.89 11.64 -7.14
N SER A 148 -3.00 12.90 -7.53
CA SER A 148 -1.87 13.79 -7.74
C SER A 148 -2.24 15.19 -7.26
N ASP A 149 -1.50 15.70 -6.28
CA ASP A 149 -1.73 17.01 -5.68
C ASP A 149 -0.48 17.88 -5.77
N ILE A 150 -0.68 19.20 -5.74
CA ILE A 150 0.41 20.21 -5.78
C ILE A 150 1.31 20.15 -4.53
N ARG A 151 0.82 19.56 -3.46
CA ARG A 151 1.56 19.35 -2.21
C ARG A 151 1.72 17.86 -1.93
N PRO A 152 2.87 17.42 -1.41
CA PRO A 152 3.02 16.04 -0.99
C PRO A 152 2.04 15.72 0.14
N SER A 153 1.56 14.48 0.17
CA SER A 153 0.83 13.98 1.35
C SER A 153 1.73 14.06 2.59
N ARG A 154 1.14 14.04 3.79
CA ARG A 154 1.94 14.12 5.03
C ARG A 154 3.00 13.02 5.13
N VAL A 155 2.69 11.81 4.68
CA VAL A 155 3.64 10.70 4.62
C VAL A 155 4.82 11.05 3.71
N MET A 156 4.53 11.52 2.50
CA MET A 156 5.56 11.94 1.53
C MET A 156 6.41 13.08 2.06
N GLU A 157 5.79 14.11 2.65
CA GLU A 157 6.51 15.25 3.22
C GLU A 157 7.53 14.80 4.26
N LEU A 158 7.15 13.89 5.16
CA LEU A 158 8.05 13.36 6.18
C LEU A 158 9.22 12.58 5.57
N TYR A 159 8.99 11.77 4.53
CA TYR A 159 10.09 11.06 3.86
C TYR A 159 10.99 11.99 3.05
N LEU A 160 10.46 13.03 2.42
CA LEU A 160 11.27 14.04 1.75
C LEU A 160 12.14 14.81 2.75
N LEU A 161 11.60 15.15 3.93
CA LEU A 161 12.37 15.77 5.01
C LEU A 161 13.43 14.82 5.56
N ALA A 162 13.07 13.56 5.82
CA ALA A 162 13.98 12.53 6.30
C ALA A 162 15.14 12.29 5.34
N GLY A 163 14.87 12.23 4.02
CA GLY A 163 15.89 12.09 2.99
C GLY A 163 16.89 13.23 3.01
N ARG A 164 16.40 14.48 3.08
CA ARG A 164 17.26 15.68 3.17
C ARG A 164 18.10 15.70 4.45
N GLN A 165 17.48 15.40 5.60
CA GLN A 165 18.22 15.37 6.86
C GLN A 165 19.29 14.28 6.87
N TYR A 166 18.97 13.09 6.36
CA TYR A 166 19.92 11.99 6.28
C TYR A 166 21.10 12.31 5.37
N GLN A 167 20.83 12.95 4.22
CA GLN A 167 21.89 13.41 3.30
C GLN A 167 22.82 14.44 3.95
N GLN A 168 22.26 15.35 4.76
CA GLN A 168 23.05 16.35 5.49
C GLN A 168 23.93 15.72 6.59
N ASP A 169 23.37 14.73 7.32
CA ASP A 169 24.06 14.13 8.47
C ASP A 169 25.12 13.10 8.07
N TYR A 170 24.89 12.39 6.95
CA TYR A 170 25.69 11.21 6.58
C TYR A 170 26.31 11.27 5.16
N GLU A 171 26.04 12.30 4.37
CA GLU A 171 26.50 12.44 2.97
C GLU A 171 26.11 11.23 2.08
N ARG A 172 24.94 10.63 2.36
CA ARG A 172 24.44 9.42 1.70
C ARG A 172 22.94 9.53 1.44
N ASN A 173 22.49 8.83 0.41
CA ASN A 173 21.06 8.71 0.14
C ASN A 173 20.36 7.85 1.21
N TYR A 174 19.26 8.36 1.77
CA TYR A 174 18.45 7.67 2.78
C TYR A 174 17.89 6.34 2.29
N TRP A 175 17.33 6.32 1.08
CA TRP A 175 16.67 5.14 0.53
C TRP A 175 17.65 4.03 0.17
N GLU A 176 18.82 4.37 -0.36
CA GLU A 176 19.89 3.39 -0.60
C GLU A 176 20.38 2.76 0.71
N ALA A 177 20.56 3.58 1.74
CA ALA A 177 20.99 3.10 3.04
C ALA A 177 19.90 2.21 3.68
N LEU A 178 18.62 2.61 3.57
CA LEU A 178 17.49 1.83 4.05
C LEU A 178 17.38 0.48 3.31
N ARG A 179 17.44 0.48 1.98
CA ARG A 179 17.43 -0.77 1.18
C ARG A 179 18.54 -1.73 1.59
N LYS A 180 19.75 -1.20 1.81
CA LYS A 180 20.90 -2.01 2.24
C LYS A 180 20.68 -2.60 3.63
N GLU A 181 20.13 -1.85 4.57
CA GLU A 181 19.80 -2.33 5.92
C GLU A 181 18.71 -3.41 5.84
N GLU A 182 17.62 -3.17 5.11
CA GLU A 182 16.51 -4.11 4.97
C GLU A 182 16.93 -5.41 4.29
N LYS A 183 17.79 -5.36 3.27
CA LYS A 183 18.31 -6.55 2.56
C LYS A 183 18.98 -7.57 3.49
N THR A 184 19.61 -7.10 4.57
CA THR A 184 20.36 -7.95 5.52
C THR A 184 19.60 -8.16 6.83
N SER A 185 18.44 -7.55 6.99
CA SER A 185 17.63 -7.65 8.20
C SER A 185 16.82 -8.96 8.25
N GLY A 186 16.35 -9.33 9.45
CA GLY A 186 15.38 -10.43 9.62
C GLY A 186 14.02 -10.17 8.94
N ARG A 187 13.74 -8.92 8.54
CA ARG A 187 12.50 -8.47 7.89
C ARG A 187 12.47 -8.67 6.38
N TYR A 188 13.62 -8.90 5.74
CA TYR A 188 13.70 -9.13 4.30
C TYR A 188 12.84 -10.33 3.89
N LEU A 189 12.06 -10.16 2.82
CA LEU A 189 11.21 -11.19 2.24
C LEU A 189 11.80 -11.70 0.92
N PHE A 190 11.80 -10.86 -0.11
CA PHE A 190 12.26 -11.22 -1.45
C PHE A 190 12.61 -9.99 -2.30
N GLY A 191 13.09 -10.25 -3.51
CA GLY A 191 13.35 -9.27 -4.55
C GLY A 191 14.69 -8.55 -4.39
N ASP A 192 15.26 -8.16 -5.51
CA ASP A 192 16.51 -7.42 -5.60
C ASP A 192 16.30 -6.05 -6.22
N GLU A 193 15.72 -5.99 -7.39
CA GLU A 193 15.45 -4.76 -8.12
C GLU A 193 14.34 -3.95 -7.44
N ILE A 194 13.19 -4.58 -7.16
CA ILE A 194 12.22 -4.10 -6.17
C ILE A 194 12.42 -4.97 -4.92
N LEU A 195 12.97 -4.38 -3.88
CA LEU A 195 13.23 -5.08 -2.62
C LEU A 195 11.97 -5.04 -1.74
N TRP A 196 11.53 -6.20 -1.28
CA TRP A 196 10.37 -6.34 -0.40
C TRP A 196 10.78 -6.77 1.00
N SER A 197 10.32 -6.03 2.00
CA SER A 197 10.55 -6.32 3.41
C SER A 197 9.33 -6.01 4.27
N ALA A 198 9.17 -6.69 5.39
CA ALA A 198 8.26 -6.29 6.45
C ALA A 198 8.77 -4.98 7.08
N HIS A 199 7.90 -3.96 7.18
CA HIS A 199 8.35 -2.65 7.64
C HIS A 199 8.64 -2.64 9.14
N ALA A 200 9.78 -2.07 9.52
CA ALA A 200 10.24 -2.06 10.92
C ALA A 200 9.30 -1.30 11.87
N VAL A 201 8.67 -0.22 11.38
CA VAL A 201 7.73 0.64 12.14
C VAL A 201 6.40 0.67 11.39
N PRO A 202 5.61 -0.42 11.43
CA PRO A 202 4.44 -0.56 10.58
C PRO A 202 3.34 0.47 10.90
N CYS A 203 2.75 1.04 9.85
CA CYS A 203 1.58 1.92 9.94
C CYS A 203 0.25 1.15 10.03
N GLY A 204 0.29 -0.17 9.89
CA GLY A 204 -0.84 -1.08 10.02
C GLY A 204 -0.37 -2.52 10.14
N GLU A 205 -1.29 -3.43 10.36
CA GLU A 205 -0.98 -4.83 10.62
C GLU A 205 -0.25 -5.46 9.43
N ARG A 206 0.89 -6.11 9.71
CA ARG A 206 1.70 -6.83 8.72
C ARG A 206 2.15 -5.96 7.54
N GLU A 207 2.53 -4.71 7.77
CA GLU A 207 2.99 -3.86 6.68
C GLU A 207 4.19 -4.47 5.96
N VAL A 208 4.07 -4.60 4.64
CA VAL A 208 5.15 -4.97 3.73
C VAL A 208 5.41 -3.81 2.78
N ARG A 209 6.68 -3.47 2.61
CA ARG A 209 7.10 -2.43 1.66
C ARG A 209 7.92 -2.99 0.52
N GLY A 210 7.60 -2.55 -0.70
CA GLY A 210 8.40 -2.72 -1.91
C GLY A 210 9.12 -1.43 -2.24
N PHE A 211 10.45 -1.43 -2.24
CA PHE A 211 11.28 -0.26 -2.55
C PHE A 211 11.67 -0.27 -4.03
N LEU A 212 11.19 0.70 -4.78
CA LEU A 212 11.42 0.81 -6.22
C LEU A 212 12.73 1.57 -6.50
N PRO A 213 13.42 1.27 -7.61
CA PRO A 213 14.63 1.99 -8.01
C PRO A 213 14.34 3.26 -8.82
N VAL A 214 13.15 3.82 -8.74
CA VAL A 214 12.72 5.06 -9.39
C VAL A 214 12.20 6.05 -8.36
N SER A 215 12.29 7.36 -8.64
CA SER A 215 11.75 8.40 -7.77
C SER A 215 10.33 8.81 -8.14
N SER A 216 10.07 8.95 -9.43
CA SER A 216 8.81 9.50 -9.94
C SER A 216 8.07 8.50 -10.82
N ILE A 217 6.81 8.81 -11.07
CA ILE A 217 5.92 7.99 -11.92
C ILE A 217 6.42 7.89 -13.38
N SER A 218 7.29 8.82 -13.81
CA SER A 218 7.84 8.80 -15.17
C SER A 218 8.75 7.61 -15.44
N GLY A 219 9.40 7.04 -14.41
CA GLY A 219 10.29 5.89 -14.52
C GLY A 219 9.59 4.53 -14.44
N MET A 220 8.26 4.49 -14.31
CA MET A 220 7.52 3.27 -13.96
C MET A 220 7.39 2.22 -15.08
N ASP A 221 7.49 2.61 -16.36
CA ASP A 221 7.17 1.68 -17.47
C ASP A 221 7.95 0.37 -17.42
N SER A 222 9.23 0.42 -17.02
CA SER A 222 10.08 -0.77 -16.91
C SER A 222 9.82 -1.61 -15.66
N TYR A 223 9.03 -1.12 -14.72
CA TYR A 223 8.84 -1.76 -13.41
C TYR A 223 7.42 -2.21 -13.13
N VAL A 224 6.47 -1.92 -14.02
CA VAL A 224 5.05 -2.25 -13.82
C VAL A 224 4.84 -3.76 -13.61
N ASP A 225 5.40 -4.60 -14.48
CA ASP A 225 5.25 -6.05 -14.38
C ASP A 225 5.92 -6.61 -13.13
N LEU A 226 7.13 -6.15 -12.83
CA LEU A 226 7.87 -6.59 -11.64
C LEU A 226 7.16 -6.16 -10.35
N LEU A 227 6.60 -4.96 -10.33
CA LEU A 227 5.80 -4.47 -9.21
C LEU A 227 4.51 -5.28 -9.04
N ALA A 228 3.81 -5.57 -10.15
CA ALA A 228 2.60 -6.39 -10.14
C ALA A 228 2.86 -7.78 -9.56
N GLN A 229 3.94 -8.43 -9.99
CA GLN A 229 4.36 -9.74 -9.45
C GLN A 229 4.67 -9.66 -7.95
N GLY A 230 5.41 -8.63 -7.52
CA GLY A 230 5.74 -8.44 -6.10
C GLY A 230 4.49 -8.19 -5.24
N ILE A 231 3.53 -7.40 -5.72
CA ILE A 231 2.24 -7.21 -5.05
C ILE A 231 1.52 -8.56 -4.88
N LEU A 232 1.42 -9.37 -5.93
CA LEU A 232 0.76 -10.67 -5.86
C LEU A 232 1.44 -11.63 -4.90
N GLU A 233 2.76 -11.63 -4.84
CA GLU A 233 3.53 -12.44 -3.88
C GLU A 233 3.19 -12.04 -2.43
N VAL A 234 3.10 -10.74 -2.14
CA VAL A 234 2.69 -10.25 -0.82
C VAL A 234 1.23 -10.64 -0.52
N LEU A 235 0.32 -10.52 -1.48
CA LEU A 235 -1.07 -10.91 -1.29
C LEU A 235 -1.22 -12.42 -1.07
N ALA A 236 -0.43 -13.25 -1.76
CA ALA A 236 -0.38 -14.69 -1.51
C ALA A 236 0.13 -15.00 -0.10
N PHE A 237 1.15 -14.28 0.35
CA PHE A 237 1.66 -14.38 1.72
C PHE A 237 0.61 -13.98 2.76
N TYR A 238 -0.14 -12.88 2.56
CA TYR A 238 -1.25 -12.51 3.45
C TYR A 238 -2.33 -13.59 3.52
N ARG A 239 -2.68 -14.21 2.39
CA ARG A 239 -3.64 -15.32 2.35
C ARG A 239 -3.16 -16.53 3.11
N SER A 240 -1.88 -16.89 3.03
CA SER A 240 -1.31 -17.99 3.81
C SER A 240 -1.42 -17.76 5.32
N MET A 241 -1.51 -16.48 5.73
CA MET A 241 -1.77 -16.07 7.11
C MET A 241 -3.26 -15.85 7.41
N GLY A 242 -4.17 -16.24 6.50
CA GLY A 242 -5.62 -16.13 6.69
C GLY A 242 -6.18 -14.70 6.60
N THR A 243 -5.50 -13.78 5.89
CA THR A 243 -5.99 -12.41 5.67
C THR A 243 -6.19 -12.13 4.19
N TYR A 244 -7.31 -11.48 3.85
CA TYR A 244 -7.72 -11.20 2.47
C TYR A 244 -7.86 -9.70 2.20
N ALA A 245 -8.36 -8.94 3.16
CA ALA A 245 -8.53 -7.50 3.03
C ALA A 245 -7.19 -6.78 3.22
N PHE A 246 -6.96 -5.76 2.39
CA PHE A 246 -5.73 -4.98 2.45
C PHE A 246 -5.95 -3.54 1.99
N ASN A 247 -5.06 -2.65 2.44
CA ASN A 247 -4.82 -1.38 1.80
C ASN A 247 -3.46 -1.40 1.13
N MET A 248 -3.35 -0.73 0.00
CA MET A 248 -2.10 -0.50 -0.73
C MET A 248 -1.97 0.97 -1.08
N SER A 249 -0.77 1.50 -0.97
CA SER A 249 -0.41 2.81 -1.52
C SER A 249 0.98 2.77 -2.11
N ILE A 250 1.15 3.35 -3.30
CA ILE A 250 2.43 3.54 -3.96
C ILE A 250 2.67 5.04 -4.04
N PHE A 251 3.80 5.50 -3.52
CA PHE A 251 4.13 6.91 -3.41
C PHE A 251 5.27 7.27 -4.37
N PHE A 252 5.13 8.41 -5.04
CA PHE A 252 6.11 8.92 -5.99
C PHE A 252 6.43 10.38 -5.68
N ASP A 253 7.66 10.78 -5.94
CA ASP A 253 8.04 12.19 -5.98
C ASP A 253 7.48 12.88 -7.23
N LYS A 254 7.44 14.18 -7.20
CA LYS A 254 7.07 15.01 -8.34
C LYS A 254 8.05 14.78 -9.50
N ALA A 255 7.54 14.66 -10.70
CA ALA A 255 8.36 14.47 -11.89
C ALA A 255 9.27 15.69 -12.12
N GLY A 256 10.55 15.44 -12.43
CA GLY A 256 11.54 16.48 -12.65
C GLY A 256 12.22 17.01 -11.37
N GLU A 257 11.78 16.59 -10.19
CA GLU A 257 12.46 16.88 -8.93
C GLU A 257 13.53 15.80 -8.65
N ASP A 258 14.67 16.24 -8.13
CA ASP A 258 15.73 15.34 -7.62
C ASP A 258 15.91 15.58 -6.12
N ASN A 259 15.00 15.00 -5.35
CA ASN A 259 15.03 15.05 -3.89
C ASN A 259 15.74 13.84 -3.27
N GLY A 260 16.37 12.99 -4.08
CA GLY A 260 16.94 11.71 -3.64
C GLY A 260 15.91 10.72 -3.13
N PHE A 261 14.62 10.92 -3.44
CA PHE A 261 13.52 10.06 -3.05
C PHE A 261 13.48 8.79 -3.91
N HIS A 262 13.15 7.67 -3.31
CA HIS A 262 12.81 6.45 -4.04
C HIS A 262 11.33 6.12 -3.79
N ALA A 263 10.61 5.85 -4.87
CA ALA A 263 9.24 5.40 -4.80
C ALA A 263 9.13 4.10 -4.00
N PHE A 264 8.05 3.95 -3.28
CA PHE A 264 7.79 2.72 -2.53
C PHE A 264 6.31 2.36 -2.56
N CYS A 265 6.07 1.06 -2.59
CA CYS A 265 4.75 0.46 -2.40
C CYS A 265 4.62 0.02 -0.94
N SER A 266 3.55 0.40 -0.27
CA SER A 266 3.20 -0.08 1.08
C SER A 266 1.90 -0.85 1.01
N LEU A 267 1.91 -2.08 1.53
CA LEU A 267 0.72 -2.91 1.73
C LEU A 267 0.54 -3.18 3.22
N ILE A 268 -0.68 -3.03 3.71
CA ILE A 268 -1.07 -3.47 5.05
C ILE A 268 -2.22 -4.46 4.95
N SER A 269 -2.18 -5.53 5.74
CA SER A 269 -3.32 -6.40 5.87
C SER A 269 -4.35 -5.79 6.83
N ARG A 270 -5.63 -6.07 6.58
CA ARG A 270 -6.71 -5.59 7.47
C ARG A 270 -7.36 -6.78 8.14
N ILE A 271 -7.53 -6.66 9.43
CA ILE A 271 -8.13 -7.69 10.28
C ILE A 271 -9.27 -7.09 11.09
N ASN A 272 -10.29 -7.89 11.36
CA ASN A 272 -11.39 -7.45 12.21
C ASN A 272 -11.14 -7.84 13.66
N PRO A 273 -11.38 -6.94 14.62
CA PRO A 273 -11.27 -7.26 16.04
C PRO A 273 -12.37 -8.21 16.52
N ASN A 274 -13.47 -8.32 15.79
CA ASN A 274 -14.58 -9.25 16.06
C ASN A 274 -15.52 -9.33 14.83
N PRO A 275 -16.44 -10.29 14.75
CA PRO A 275 -17.33 -10.45 13.60
C PRO A 275 -18.24 -9.26 13.28
N SER A 276 -18.50 -8.39 14.26
CA SER A 276 -19.37 -7.21 14.10
C SER A 276 -18.58 -5.94 13.74
N SER A 277 -17.25 -5.97 13.76
CA SER A 277 -16.42 -4.82 13.46
C SER A 277 -16.06 -4.76 11.98
N MET A 278 -16.23 -3.59 11.38
CA MET A 278 -15.84 -3.32 9.99
C MET A 278 -14.45 -2.71 9.87
N SER A 279 -13.74 -2.43 10.97
CA SER A 279 -12.44 -1.78 10.95
C SER A 279 -11.59 -2.19 12.16
N ASP A 280 -10.30 -2.31 11.94
CA ASP A 280 -9.26 -2.46 12.97
C ASP A 280 -8.63 -1.12 13.40
N SER A 281 -9.01 -0.02 12.74
CA SER A 281 -8.58 1.33 13.10
C SER A 281 -9.40 1.90 14.26
N ALA A 282 -8.73 2.30 15.33
CA ALA A 282 -9.34 2.83 16.55
C ALA A 282 -8.73 4.20 16.94
N PHE A 283 -8.84 4.59 18.19
CA PHE A 283 -8.38 5.91 18.65
C PHE A 283 -6.86 6.08 18.56
N MET A 284 -6.07 5.01 18.68
CA MET A 284 -4.60 5.11 18.59
C MET A 284 -4.16 5.53 17.19
N GLU A 285 -4.70 4.90 16.15
CA GLU A 285 -4.43 5.23 14.76
C GLU A 285 -5.00 6.60 14.38
N ARG A 286 -6.22 6.92 14.83
CA ARG A 286 -6.98 8.11 14.42
C ARG A 286 -6.61 9.37 15.17
N MET A 287 -6.39 9.28 16.48
CA MET A 287 -6.21 10.44 17.37
C MET A 287 -4.78 10.63 17.81
N HIS A 288 -4.00 9.55 17.92
CA HIS A 288 -2.59 9.62 18.35
C HIS A 288 -1.61 9.48 17.19
N GLY A 289 -2.03 8.95 16.02
CA GLY A 289 -1.13 8.68 14.90
C GLY A 289 -0.10 7.58 15.21
N GLU A 290 -0.40 6.73 16.21
CA GLU A 290 0.45 5.61 16.64
C GLU A 290 -0.32 4.29 16.49
N PRO A 291 -0.11 3.54 15.41
CA PRO A 291 -0.77 2.26 15.21
C PRO A 291 -0.36 1.24 16.28
N ILE A 292 -1.32 0.38 16.65
CA ILE A 292 -1.06 -0.81 17.46
C ILE A 292 -1.18 -2.03 16.54
N VAL A 293 -0.06 -2.69 16.31
CA VAL A 293 0.00 -3.93 15.52
C VAL A 293 0.34 -5.12 16.41
N MET A 294 0.07 -6.33 15.92
CA MET A 294 0.26 -7.56 16.68
C MET A 294 1.45 -8.37 16.17
N THR A 295 1.73 -8.28 14.88
CA THR A 295 2.77 -9.08 14.25
C THR A 295 4.12 -8.38 14.35
N ILE A 296 5.13 -9.09 14.82
CA ILE A 296 6.52 -8.63 14.84
C ILE A 296 7.08 -8.73 13.41
N PRO A 297 7.60 -7.63 12.81
CA PRO A 297 8.08 -7.64 11.42
C PRO A 297 9.19 -8.67 11.13
N GLU A 298 10.07 -8.93 12.07
CA GLU A 298 11.14 -9.92 11.95
C GLU A 298 10.57 -11.36 11.85
N GLU A 299 9.48 -11.65 12.56
CA GLU A 299 8.78 -12.94 12.49
C GLU A 299 8.10 -13.15 11.13
N MET A 300 7.64 -12.07 10.48
CA MET A 300 7.12 -12.16 9.11
C MET A 300 8.19 -12.64 8.12
N GLY A 301 9.41 -12.11 8.22
CA GLY A 301 10.51 -12.56 7.38
C GLY A 301 10.86 -14.02 7.61
N GLU A 302 10.85 -14.49 8.85
CA GLU A 302 11.06 -15.89 9.19
C GLU A 302 9.94 -16.78 8.63
N LEU A 303 8.68 -16.41 8.85
CA LEU A 303 7.51 -17.13 8.37
C LEU A 303 7.50 -17.25 6.84
N TYR A 304 7.84 -16.17 6.13
CA TYR A 304 7.93 -16.17 4.69
C TYR A 304 8.98 -17.15 4.18
N ARG A 305 10.17 -17.17 4.79
CA ARG A 305 11.26 -18.10 4.40
C ARG A 305 10.95 -19.56 4.72
N THR A 306 10.27 -19.83 5.81
CA THR A 306 9.91 -21.20 6.23
C THR A 306 8.68 -21.74 5.54
N GLY A 307 7.71 -20.90 5.21
CA GLY A 307 6.48 -21.27 4.53
C GLY A 307 6.65 -21.62 3.04
N LYS A 308 7.80 -21.29 2.45
CA LYS A 308 8.17 -21.69 1.07
C LYS A 308 8.85 -23.08 0.97
N LYS A 309 9.06 -23.78 2.08
CA LYS A 309 9.57 -25.14 2.11
C LYS A 309 8.42 -26.14 2.07
#